data_f37d90ddb0d498d82a415b46d16c8f23
#
_entry.id   f37d90ddb0d498d82a415b46d16c8f23
#
_cell.length_a   1.000
_cell.length_b   1.000
_cell.length_c   1.000
_cell.angle_alpha   90.00
_cell.angle_beta   90.00
_cell.angle_gamma   90.00
#
_symmetry.space_group_name_H-M   'P 1'
#
loop_
_entity.id
_entity.type
_entity.pdbx_description
1 polymer ?
#
loop_
_entity_poly.entity_id
_entity_poly.type
_entity_poly.pdbx_seq_one_letter_code
_entity_poly.pdbx_strand_id
1 'polypeptide(L)'
;MMFGMSASLMAQTAEPQHVSPFVESHVASIPSVPTQDISRPARQQGSIETLTYTAHRRGKTMTKRAQVYVPYGYKAKDKKVKYDVLYLMHGGGDNTTSFLTPPRNWFALRDVLDHLIEEGRMRPILVVCPTFYDDDQNIGANRMEDATAMTREFHTELQNDLIPVVETKYNTYLKGTDSLAVTRSRDHRAFGGFSMGALTTWYQLAYGVNAVRTYIPLSGDIWVYDAQGKKQDARTSAEWINGMLEKSPFAHDFQVYGYTGTKDIAGNPMKAVVEALGQYAPLFRYRTPDANLYFAMRENGEHFYGHINEYLYLALPIIFKP
;
A
#
# COMPACT_ATOMS: atom_id res chain seq x y z
N MET A 1 50.09 13.42 -46.74
CA MET A 1 48.65 13.33 -46.68
C MET A 1 48.27 12.71 -45.32
N MET A 2 47.94 13.54 -44.37
CA MET A 2 47.45 13.07 -43.05
C MET A 2 45.94 13.32 -43.03
N PHE A 3 45.16 12.25 -42.90
CA PHE A 3 43.73 12.33 -42.66
C PHE A 3 43.48 12.35 -41.16
N GLY A 4 43.02 13.50 -40.67
CA GLY A 4 42.51 13.64 -39.31
C GLY A 4 41.09 13.08 -39.21
N MET A 5 40.89 12.06 -38.38
CA MET A 5 39.58 11.60 -37.97
C MET A 5 39.10 12.48 -36.80
N SER A 6 38.11 13.28 -37.07
CA SER A 6 37.35 14.02 -36.04
C SER A 6 36.35 13.06 -35.40
N ALA A 7 36.57 12.68 -34.15
CA ALA A 7 35.59 11.96 -33.33
C ALA A 7 34.55 12.97 -32.83
N SER A 8 33.35 12.92 -33.39
CA SER A 8 32.19 13.63 -32.86
C SER A 8 31.73 12.97 -31.58
N LEU A 9 31.97 13.65 -30.45
CA LEU A 9 31.43 13.26 -29.13
C LEU A 9 29.95 13.64 -29.13
N MET A 10 29.08 12.66 -29.39
CA MET A 10 27.63 12.83 -29.14
C MET A 10 27.43 12.97 -27.66
N ALA A 11 27.10 14.16 -27.19
CA ALA A 11 26.60 14.36 -25.83
C ALA A 11 25.27 13.64 -25.73
N GLN A 12 25.25 12.53 -24.97
CA GLN A 12 24.02 11.95 -24.49
C GLN A 12 23.37 12.98 -23.56
N THR A 13 22.31 13.61 -24.03
CA THR A 13 21.42 14.39 -23.19
C THR A 13 20.78 13.38 -22.22
N ALA A 14 21.23 13.39 -20.97
CA ALA A 14 20.55 12.68 -19.90
C ALA A 14 19.09 13.16 -19.88
N GLU A 15 18.16 12.25 -20.07
CA GLU A 15 16.75 12.56 -19.83
C GLU A 15 16.64 13.15 -18.41
N PRO A 16 15.81 14.20 -18.21
CA PRO A 16 15.62 14.75 -16.89
C PRO A 16 15.10 13.61 -16.01
N GLN A 17 15.89 13.22 -15.01
CA GLN A 17 15.44 12.27 -13.99
C GLN A 17 14.16 12.83 -13.41
N HIS A 18 13.07 12.10 -13.58
CA HIS A 18 11.77 12.45 -13.04
C HIS A 18 11.89 12.40 -11.51
N VAL A 19 12.28 13.51 -10.91
CA VAL A 19 12.32 13.68 -9.46
C VAL A 19 10.87 13.51 -9.01
N SER A 20 10.63 12.52 -8.15
CA SER A 20 9.30 12.32 -7.60
C SER A 20 8.83 13.61 -6.95
N PRO A 21 7.59 14.08 -7.18
CA PRO A 21 7.08 15.31 -6.55
C PRO A 21 7.14 15.30 -5.01
N PHE A 22 7.45 14.14 -4.41
CA PHE A 22 7.70 14.00 -2.97
C PHE A 22 9.11 14.41 -2.54
N VAL A 23 10.09 14.48 -3.44
CA VAL A 23 11.47 14.83 -3.09
C VAL A 23 11.61 16.34 -2.82
N GLU A 24 10.82 17.17 -3.48
CA GLU A 24 10.85 18.62 -3.29
C GLU A 24 9.99 19.11 -2.12
N SER A 25 9.14 18.27 -1.58
CA SER A 25 8.18 18.70 -0.58
C SER A 25 8.58 18.30 0.84
N HIS A 26 9.20 19.23 1.52
CA HIS A 26 9.10 19.29 2.98
C HIS A 26 7.62 19.38 3.38
N VAL A 27 7.03 18.37 4.02
CA VAL A 27 5.62 18.45 4.44
C VAL A 27 4.79 19.16 3.36
N ALA A 28 4.81 18.62 2.16
CA ALA A 28 4.11 19.25 1.05
C ALA A 28 2.64 19.33 1.41
N SER A 29 2.08 20.50 1.19
CA SER A 29 0.63 20.60 1.11
C SER A 29 0.19 19.66 -0.01
N ILE A 30 -0.41 18.53 0.35
CA ILE A 30 -1.03 17.63 -0.61
C ILE A 30 -1.99 18.50 -1.43
N PRO A 31 -1.86 18.56 -2.77
CA PRO A 31 -2.71 19.38 -3.60
C PRO A 31 -4.17 18.94 -3.45
N SER A 32 -5.09 19.87 -3.56
CA SER A 32 -6.52 19.54 -3.56
C SER A 32 -6.83 18.64 -4.76
N VAL A 33 -7.53 17.56 -4.50
CA VAL A 33 -8.01 16.64 -5.52
C VAL A 33 -9.32 17.19 -6.10
N PRO A 34 -9.55 17.10 -7.42
CA PRO A 34 -10.84 17.49 -8.00
C PRO A 34 -11.97 16.67 -7.39
N THR A 35 -12.89 17.34 -6.69
CA THR A 35 -14.00 16.67 -5.99
C THR A 35 -14.86 15.83 -6.94
N GLN A 36 -14.99 16.25 -8.18
CA GLN A 36 -15.73 15.52 -9.20
C GLN A 36 -15.17 14.12 -9.50
N ASP A 37 -13.84 13.95 -9.40
CA ASP A 37 -13.15 12.69 -9.73
C ASP A 37 -13.25 11.67 -8.60
N ILE A 38 -13.65 12.11 -7.41
CA ILE A 38 -13.79 11.24 -6.23
C ILE A 38 -15.22 11.12 -5.72
N SER A 39 -16.18 11.88 -6.31
CA SER A 39 -17.57 11.92 -5.85
C SER A 39 -18.59 11.51 -6.89
N ARG A 40 -18.17 11.24 -8.11
CA ARG A 40 -19.06 10.83 -9.22
C ARG A 40 -18.56 9.57 -9.89
N PRO A 41 -19.46 8.67 -10.29
CA PRO A 41 -19.08 7.51 -11.09
C PRO A 41 -18.43 7.92 -12.42
N ALA A 42 -17.36 7.27 -12.82
CA ALA A 42 -16.79 7.37 -14.17
C ALA A 42 -17.72 6.70 -15.21
N ARG A 43 -17.47 6.95 -16.48
CA ARG A 43 -18.23 6.30 -17.56
C ARG A 43 -17.85 4.82 -17.72
N GLN A 44 -16.55 4.52 -17.53
CA GLN A 44 -16.03 3.16 -17.55
C GLN A 44 -15.86 2.69 -16.12
N GLN A 45 -16.75 1.83 -15.65
CA GLN A 45 -16.77 1.37 -14.26
C GLN A 45 -16.27 -0.06 -14.14
N GLY A 46 -15.37 -0.28 -13.20
CA GLY A 46 -14.98 -1.62 -12.74
C GLY A 46 -16.10 -2.30 -11.95
N SER A 47 -15.97 -3.59 -11.74
CA SER A 47 -16.89 -4.38 -10.92
C SER A 47 -16.30 -4.69 -9.55
N ILE A 48 -17.18 -4.91 -8.56
CA ILE A 48 -16.80 -5.36 -7.23
C ILE A 48 -17.29 -6.80 -7.06
N GLU A 49 -16.36 -7.69 -6.75
CA GLU A 49 -16.64 -9.09 -6.43
C GLU A 49 -16.38 -9.38 -4.95
N THR A 50 -17.09 -10.33 -4.38
CA THR A 50 -16.76 -10.91 -3.07
C THR A 50 -15.98 -12.21 -3.29
N LEU A 51 -14.77 -12.27 -2.74
CA LEU A 51 -13.94 -13.46 -2.72
C LEU A 51 -14.01 -14.10 -1.35
N THR A 52 -14.27 -15.40 -1.29
CA THR A 52 -14.19 -16.21 -0.07
C THR A 52 -12.92 -17.05 -0.12
N TYR A 53 -12.21 -17.13 0.99
CA TYR A 53 -11.01 -17.93 1.14
C TYR A 53 -10.91 -18.56 2.53
N THR A 54 -10.09 -19.59 2.64
CA THR A 54 -9.74 -20.21 3.91
C THR A 54 -8.49 -19.55 4.47
N ALA A 55 -8.56 -19.07 5.70
CA ALA A 55 -7.43 -18.48 6.42
C ALA A 55 -6.98 -19.39 7.56
N HIS A 56 -5.68 -19.45 7.80
CA HIS A 56 -5.04 -20.24 8.84
C HIS A 56 -4.26 -19.31 9.77
N ARG A 57 -4.71 -19.20 11.02
CA ARG A 57 -4.06 -18.34 12.02
C ARG A 57 -4.17 -18.91 13.43
N ARG A 58 -3.06 -18.95 14.19
CA ARG A 58 -3.02 -19.43 15.58
C ARG A 58 -3.62 -20.82 15.75
N GLY A 59 -3.35 -21.74 14.82
CA GLY A 59 -3.90 -23.09 14.83
C GLY A 59 -5.40 -23.19 14.53
N LYS A 60 -6.05 -22.09 14.15
CA LYS A 60 -7.45 -22.05 13.72
C LYS A 60 -7.55 -21.99 12.20
N THR A 61 -8.56 -22.65 11.68
CA THR A 61 -8.99 -22.51 10.27
C THR A 61 -10.32 -21.77 10.25
N MET A 62 -10.41 -20.73 9.43
CA MET A 62 -11.60 -19.90 9.34
C MET A 62 -11.91 -19.52 7.89
N THR A 63 -13.18 -19.35 7.59
CA THR A 63 -13.64 -18.82 6.29
C THR A 63 -13.74 -17.32 6.38
N LYS A 64 -12.99 -16.63 5.53
CA LYS A 64 -12.95 -15.16 5.46
C LYS A 64 -13.35 -14.67 4.08
N ARG A 65 -13.68 -13.39 4.00
CA ARG A 65 -14.06 -12.72 2.75
C ARG A 65 -13.15 -11.54 2.50
N ALA A 66 -13.00 -11.18 1.22
CA ALA A 66 -12.42 -9.94 0.77
C ALA A 66 -13.28 -9.36 -0.35
N GLN A 67 -13.40 -8.04 -0.45
CA GLN A 67 -13.88 -7.41 -1.67
C GLN A 67 -12.75 -7.28 -2.67
N VAL A 68 -13.06 -7.47 -3.95
CA VAL A 68 -12.10 -7.34 -5.05
C VAL A 68 -12.67 -6.40 -6.09
N TYR A 69 -11.98 -5.29 -6.34
CA TYR A 69 -12.22 -4.45 -7.50
C TYR A 69 -11.54 -5.06 -8.72
N VAL A 70 -12.32 -5.27 -9.76
CA VAL A 70 -11.88 -5.76 -11.06
C VAL A 70 -12.06 -4.61 -12.07
N PRO A 71 -10.98 -4.12 -12.71
CA PRO A 71 -11.05 -2.90 -13.53
C PRO A 71 -11.92 -3.09 -14.78
N TYR A 72 -12.48 -1.99 -15.28
CA TYR A 72 -13.19 -1.99 -16.54
C TYR A 72 -12.37 -2.62 -17.67
N GLY A 73 -12.97 -3.44 -18.49
CA GLY A 73 -12.31 -4.10 -19.60
C GLY A 73 -11.32 -5.21 -19.21
N TYR A 74 -11.39 -5.72 -17.98
CA TYR A 74 -10.55 -6.83 -17.51
C TYR A 74 -10.56 -8.03 -18.48
N LYS A 75 -9.38 -8.51 -18.85
CA LYS A 75 -9.19 -9.55 -19.88
C LYS A 75 -9.11 -10.96 -19.28
N ALA A 76 -10.21 -11.47 -18.71
CA ALA A 76 -10.23 -12.75 -18.01
C ALA A 76 -9.73 -13.94 -18.85
N LYS A 77 -10.04 -13.96 -20.15
CA LYS A 77 -9.66 -15.05 -21.08
C LYS A 77 -8.29 -14.88 -21.69
N ASP A 78 -7.73 -13.67 -21.73
CA ASP A 78 -6.39 -13.41 -22.26
C ASP A 78 -5.33 -13.54 -21.16
N LYS A 79 -4.75 -14.72 -21.05
CA LYS A 79 -3.73 -15.02 -20.04
C LYS A 79 -2.38 -14.30 -20.26
N LYS A 80 -2.21 -13.61 -21.40
CA LYS A 80 -1.02 -12.78 -21.67
C LYS A 80 -1.12 -11.43 -20.96
N VAL A 81 -2.35 -10.89 -20.80
CA VAL A 81 -2.59 -9.66 -20.07
C VAL A 81 -2.51 -9.93 -18.57
N LYS A 82 -1.63 -9.24 -17.87
CA LYS A 82 -1.38 -9.38 -16.44
C LYS A 82 -1.69 -8.07 -15.72
N TYR A 83 -2.15 -8.22 -14.48
CA TYR A 83 -2.53 -7.10 -13.63
C TYR A 83 -1.75 -7.12 -12.33
N ASP A 84 -1.27 -5.96 -11.92
CA ASP A 84 -0.73 -5.75 -10.57
C ASP A 84 -1.86 -5.79 -9.54
N VAL A 85 -1.50 -6.03 -8.29
CA VAL A 85 -2.47 -6.17 -7.19
C VAL A 85 -2.13 -5.20 -6.07
N LEU A 86 -3.10 -4.40 -5.67
CA LEU A 86 -3.08 -3.63 -4.43
C LEU A 86 -3.94 -4.34 -3.37
N TYR A 87 -3.33 -4.74 -2.27
CA TYR A 87 -4.02 -5.17 -1.06
C TYR A 87 -4.22 -3.96 -0.16
N LEU A 88 -5.47 -3.68 0.25
CA LEU A 88 -5.80 -2.46 0.98
C LEU A 88 -6.61 -2.75 2.23
N MET A 89 -6.02 -2.50 3.40
CA MET A 89 -6.55 -2.86 4.71
C MET A 89 -7.31 -1.69 5.36
N HIS A 90 -8.51 -1.98 5.86
CA HIS A 90 -9.39 -1.03 6.56
C HIS A 90 -8.86 -0.61 7.93
N GLY A 91 -9.51 0.40 8.53
CA GLY A 91 -9.26 0.90 9.88
C GLY A 91 -9.86 0.04 10.99
N GLY A 92 -9.58 0.40 12.23
CA GLY A 92 -10.19 -0.23 13.40
C GLY A 92 -11.71 0.00 13.45
N GLY A 93 -12.48 -1.04 13.73
CA GLY A 93 -13.94 -0.98 13.75
C GLY A 93 -14.62 -1.06 12.37
N ASP A 94 -13.83 -1.11 11.29
CA ASP A 94 -14.29 -1.17 9.90
C ASP A 94 -14.26 -2.61 9.35
N ASN A 95 -14.51 -2.77 8.04
CA ASN A 95 -14.58 -4.08 7.41
C ASN A 95 -14.16 -4.05 5.92
N THR A 96 -14.29 -5.16 5.24
CA THR A 96 -13.90 -5.34 3.83
C THR A 96 -14.59 -4.38 2.85
N THR A 97 -15.75 -3.79 3.23
CA THR A 97 -16.54 -2.92 2.34
C THR A 97 -16.12 -1.45 2.42
N SER A 98 -15.34 -1.06 3.44
CA SER A 98 -15.09 0.34 3.81
C SER A 98 -14.43 1.18 2.72
N PHE A 99 -13.66 0.59 1.83
CA PHE A 99 -13.06 1.29 0.70
C PHE A 99 -13.90 1.28 -0.57
N LEU A 100 -14.37 0.10 -0.98
CA LEU A 100 -14.96 -0.09 -2.32
C LEU A 100 -16.46 0.12 -2.36
N THR A 101 -17.16 -0.27 -1.29
CA THR A 101 -18.62 -0.13 -1.16
C THR A 101 -19.01 0.39 0.23
N PRO A 102 -18.51 1.59 0.60
CA PRO A 102 -18.75 2.12 1.94
C PRO A 102 -20.25 2.32 2.19
N PRO A 103 -20.72 2.12 3.43
CA PRO A 103 -22.11 2.42 3.78
C PRO A 103 -22.34 3.94 3.75
N ARG A 104 -23.49 4.34 3.22
CA ARG A 104 -23.94 5.75 3.14
C ARG A 104 -22.95 6.64 2.35
N ASN A 105 -23.20 7.87 2.16
CA ASN A 105 -22.57 8.95 1.38
C ASN A 105 -21.03 9.11 1.50
N TRP A 106 -20.28 8.10 1.86
CA TRP A 106 -18.83 8.12 1.82
C TRP A 106 -18.38 7.89 0.38
N PHE A 107 -17.36 8.62 -0.04
CA PHE A 107 -16.78 8.45 -1.37
C PHE A 107 -16.19 7.05 -1.51
N ALA A 108 -16.65 6.30 -2.49
CA ALA A 108 -16.12 4.98 -2.76
C ALA A 108 -14.77 5.10 -3.50
N LEU A 109 -13.77 4.37 -3.04
CA LEU A 109 -12.48 4.30 -3.73
C LEU A 109 -12.63 3.79 -5.17
N ARG A 110 -13.66 2.97 -5.44
CA ARG A 110 -13.98 2.53 -6.80
C ARG A 110 -14.05 3.69 -7.78
N ASP A 111 -14.72 4.78 -7.43
CA ASP A 111 -14.89 5.93 -8.32
C ASP A 111 -13.55 6.61 -8.62
N VAL A 112 -12.65 6.69 -7.63
CA VAL A 112 -11.27 7.15 -7.80
C VAL A 112 -10.49 6.27 -8.78
N LEU A 113 -10.56 4.95 -8.60
CA LEU A 113 -9.87 3.98 -9.46
C LEU A 113 -10.37 4.07 -10.91
N ASP A 114 -11.70 4.13 -11.07
CA ASP A 114 -12.33 4.20 -12.39
C ASP A 114 -11.91 5.48 -13.15
N HIS A 115 -11.92 6.64 -12.50
CA HIS A 115 -11.46 7.89 -13.11
C HIS A 115 -9.97 7.86 -13.49
N LEU A 116 -9.11 7.42 -12.58
CA LEU A 116 -7.66 7.34 -12.86
C LEU A 116 -7.34 6.41 -14.03
N ILE A 117 -8.08 5.31 -14.17
CA ILE A 117 -7.91 4.36 -15.29
C ILE A 117 -8.52 4.93 -16.58
N GLU A 118 -9.75 5.49 -16.55
CA GLU A 118 -10.42 6.07 -17.71
C GLU A 118 -9.62 7.23 -18.32
N GLU A 119 -8.98 8.04 -17.48
CA GLU A 119 -8.14 9.17 -17.88
C GLU A 119 -6.71 8.74 -18.32
N GLY A 120 -6.37 7.46 -18.24
CA GLY A 120 -5.05 6.95 -18.59
C GLY A 120 -3.95 7.43 -17.64
N ARG A 121 -4.29 7.85 -16.42
CA ARG A 121 -3.34 8.31 -15.40
C ARG A 121 -2.70 7.17 -14.63
N MET A 122 -3.34 6.03 -14.59
CA MET A 122 -2.76 4.79 -14.08
C MET A 122 -3.15 3.60 -14.94
N ARG A 123 -2.32 2.55 -14.95
CA ARG A 123 -2.70 1.29 -15.60
C ARG A 123 -3.78 0.57 -14.79
N PRO A 124 -4.62 -0.26 -15.46
CA PRO A 124 -5.60 -1.08 -14.76
C PRO A 124 -4.94 -2.05 -13.77
N ILE A 125 -5.45 -2.10 -12.54
CA ILE A 125 -4.99 -2.98 -11.46
C ILE A 125 -6.18 -3.70 -10.82
N LEU A 126 -5.88 -4.76 -10.06
CA LEU A 126 -6.81 -5.37 -9.11
C LEU A 126 -6.62 -4.72 -7.74
N VAL A 127 -7.72 -4.43 -7.02
CA VAL A 127 -7.64 -3.98 -5.63
C VAL A 127 -8.39 -4.97 -4.74
N VAL A 128 -7.73 -5.48 -3.72
CA VAL A 128 -8.26 -6.48 -2.80
C VAL A 128 -8.36 -5.87 -1.40
N CYS A 129 -9.57 -5.84 -0.86
CA CYS A 129 -9.84 -5.31 0.49
C CYS A 129 -10.17 -6.46 1.44
N PRO A 130 -9.19 -7.05 2.13
CA PRO A 130 -9.38 -8.08 3.14
C PRO A 130 -9.72 -7.46 4.50
N THR A 131 -9.79 -8.30 5.53
CA THR A 131 -9.85 -7.87 6.92
C THR A 131 -8.78 -8.57 7.77
N PHE A 132 -8.20 -7.85 8.73
CA PHE A 132 -7.32 -8.46 9.73
C PHE A 132 -8.11 -9.16 10.86
N TYR A 133 -9.41 -8.90 11.00
CA TYR A 133 -10.24 -9.57 11.99
C TYR A 133 -10.41 -11.07 11.67
N ASP A 134 -10.54 -11.88 12.72
CA ASP A 134 -10.83 -13.30 12.58
C ASP A 134 -12.27 -13.54 12.10
N ASP A 135 -13.20 -12.72 12.59
CA ASP A 135 -14.60 -12.74 12.18
C ASP A 135 -14.99 -11.40 11.56
N ASP A 136 -15.24 -11.39 10.26
CA ASP A 136 -15.66 -10.22 9.50
C ASP A 136 -17.15 -9.87 9.70
N GLN A 137 -17.92 -10.76 10.34
CA GLN A 137 -19.34 -10.58 10.62
C GLN A 137 -19.60 -9.92 11.98
N ASN A 138 -18.70 -10.11 12.93
CA ASN A 138 -18.88 -9.67 14.32
C ASN A 138 -17.72 -8.79 14.80
N ILE A 139 -17.54 -7.67 14.12
CA ILE A 139 -16.44 -6.72 14.39
C ILE A 139 -16.50 -6.21 15.85
N GLY A 140 -17.70 -5.99 16.38
CA GLY A 140 -17.91 -5.52 17.75
C GLY A 140 -17.46 -6.48 18.84
N ALA A 141 -17.22 -7.76 18.52
CA ALA A 141 -16.67 -8.74 19.48
C ALA A 141 -15.13 -8.67 19.60
N ASN A 142 -14.45 -7.92 18.72
CA ASN A 142 -12.99 -7.82 18.76
C ASN A 142 -12.54 -6.72 19.73
N ARG A 143 -11.74 -7.11 20.71
CA ARG A 143 -11.10 -6.16 21.62
C ARG A 143 -9.95 -5.44 20.91
N MET A 144 -9.67 -4.19 21.29
CA MET A 144 -8.57 -3.40 20.68
C MET A 144 -7.22 -4.11 20.83
N GLU A 145 -6.97 -4.76 21.95
CA GLU A 145 -5.75 -5.53 22.22
C GLU A 145 -5.60 -6.71 21.24
N ASP A 146 -6.69 -7.44 21.01
CA ASP A 146 -6.72 -8.54 20.05
C ASP A 146 -6.53 -8.04 18.62
N ALA A 147 -7.13 -6.91 18.26
CA ALA A 147 -6.98 -6.28 16.96
C ALA A 147 -5.52 -5.90 16.67
N THR A 148 -4.78 -5.39 17.65
CA THR A 148 -3.34 -5.09 17.50
C THR A 148 -2.53 -6.34 17.18
N ALA A 149 -2.80 -7.45 17.85
CA ALA A 149 -2.13 -8.72 17.57
C ALA A 149 -2.53 -9.27 16.19
N MET A 150 -3.81 -9.14 15.81
CA MET A 150 -4.31 -9.55 14.48
C MET A 150 -3.65 -8.77 13.34
N THR A 151 -3.45 -7.45 13.49
CA THR A 151 -2.76 -6.63 12.47
C THR A 151 -1.32 -7.08 12.28
N ARG A 152 -0.61 -7.39 13.36
CA ARG A 152 0.77 -7.86 13.32
C ARG A 152 0.92 -9.20 12.61
N GLU A 153 -0.02 -10.12 12.85
CA GLU A 153 0.06 -11.50 12.33
C GLU A 153 -0.51 -11.65 10.92
N PHE A 154 -1.20 -10.62 10.40
CA PHE A 154 -1.85 -10.67 9.08
C PHE A 154 -0.88 -10.99 7.93
N HIS A 155 0.42 -10.67 8.08
CA HIS A 155 1.43 -10.99 7.06
C HIS A 155 1.49 -12.48 6.72
N THR A 156 1.28 -13.36 7.68
CA THR A 156 1.26 -14.82 7.46
C THR A 156 0.03 -15.23 6.65
N GLU A 157 -1.14 -14.72 7.00
CA GLU A 157 -2.38 -14.96 6.26
C GLU A 157 -2.29 -14.40 4.83
N LEU A 158 -1.76 -13.19 4.67
CA LEU A 158 -1.58 -12.59 3.35
C LEU A 158 -0.75 -13.50 2.42
N GLN A 159 0.41 -13.96 2.89
CA GLN A 159 1.35 -14.71 2.07
C GLN A 159 0.90 -16.13 1.77
N ASN A 160 0.33 -16.81 2.76
CA ASN A 160 0.07 -18.24 2.68
C ASN A 160 -1.36 -18.57 2.22
N ASP A 161 -2.32 -17.68 2.46
CA ASP A 161 -3.73 -17.97 2.21
C ASP A 161 -4.32 -17.02 1.15
N LEU A 162 -4.22 -15.71 1.33
CA LEU A 162 -4.92 -14.74 0.48
C LEU A 162 -4.26 -14.56 -0.90
N ILE A 163 -2.95 -14.32 -0.96
CA ILE A 163 -2.23 -14.15 -2.24
C ILE A 163 -2.43 -15.36 -3.16
N PRO A 164 -2.22 -16.62 -2.71
CA PRO A 164 -2.43 -17.78 -3.55
C PRO A 164 -3.85 -17.86 -4.13
N VAL A 165 -4.88 -17.60 -3.32
CA VAL A 165 -6.28 -17.68 -3.76
C VAL A 165 -6.63 -16.55 -4.74
N VAL A 166 -6.30 -15.31 -4.42
CA VAL A 166 -6.56 -14.16 -5.29
C VAL A 166 -5.82 -14.31 -6.62
N GLU A 167 -4.53 -14.54 -6.55
CA GLU A 167 -3.67 -14.40 -7.71
C GLU A 167 -3.64 -15.61 -8.64
N THR A 168 -4.22 -16.73 -8.22
CA THR A 168 -4.55 -17.84 -9.12
C THR A 168 -5.93 -17.68 -9.77
N LYS A 169 -6.87 -17.02 -9.10
CA LYS A 169 -8.19 -16.73 -9.67
C LYS A 169 -8.11 -15.70 -10.80
N TYR A 170 -7.34 -14.64 -10.61
CA TYR A 170 -7.22 -13.54 -11.56
C TYR A 170 -5.93 -13.63 -12.41
N ASN A 171 -5.87 -12.86 -13.50
CA ASN A 171 -4.70 -12.79 -14.37
C ASN A 171 -3.61 -11.91 -13.76
N THR A 172 -2.83 -12.46 -12.86
CA THR A 172 -1.71 -11.78 -12.20
C THR A 172 -0.36 -12.32 -12.64
N TYR A 173 0.70 -11.83 -12.05
CA TYR A 173 2.07 -12.27 -12.31
C TYR A 173 2.46 -13.51 -11.51
N LEU A 174 1.63 -13.99 -10.59
CA LEU A 174 1.90 -15.19 -9.80
C LEU A 174 1.95 -16.43 -10.69
N LYS A 175 3.03 -17.22 -10.55
CA LYS A 175 3.25 -18.50 -11.26
C LYS A 175 3.53 -19.61 -10.26
N GLY A 176 2.49 -20.17 -9.69
CA GLY A 176 2.55 -21.15 -8.59
C GLY A 176 2.03 -20.56 -7.28
N THR A 177 1.89 -21.39 -6.24
CA THR A 177 1.31 -20.99 -4.95
C THR A 177 2.27 -21.14 -3.77
N ASP A 178 3.49 -21.61 -4.04
CA ASP A 178 4.52 -21.72 -3.01
C ASP A 178 5.18 -20.38 -2.70
N SER A 179 5.92 -20.32 -1.61
CA SER A 179 6.56 -19.10 -1.13
C SER A 179 7.56 -18.49 -2.13
N LEU A 180 8.21 -19.33 -2.94
CA LEU A 180 9.14 -18.86 -3.96
C LEU A 180 8.42 -18.18 -5.12
N ALA A 181 7.27 -18.72 -5.54
CA ALA A 181 6.41 -18.09 -6.56
C ALA A 181 5.87 -16.73 -6.07
N VAL A 182 5.44 -16.66 -4.79
CA VAL A 182 5.02 -15.41 -4.14
C VAL A 182 6.16 -14.38 -4.15
N THR A 183 7.38 -14.80 -3.80
CA THR A 183 8.56 -13.93 -3.79
C THR A 183 8.92 -13.43 -5.19
N ARG A 184 8.91 -14.30 -6.20
CA ARG A 184 9.28 -13.94 -7.59
C ARG A 184 8.32 -12.93 -8.24
N SER A 185 7.09 -12.86 -7.76
CA SER A 185 6.08 -11.92 -8.25
C SER A 185 5.84 -10.71 -7.34
N ARG A 186 6.69 -10.50 -6.31
CA ARG A 186 6.53 -9.45 -5.30
C ARG A 186 6.48 -8.01 -5.86
N ASP A 187 7.18 -7.78 -6.96
CA ASP A 187 7.27 -6.46 -7.59
C ASP A 187 5.94 -5.98 -8.20
N HIS A 188 5.02 -6.89 -8.36
CA HIS A 188 3.67 -6.66 -8.87
C HIS A 188 2.62 -6.52 -7.75
N ARG A 189 3.08 -6.33 -6.49
CA ARG A 189 2.20 -6.15 -5.33
C ARG A 189 2.50 -4.88 -4.58
N ALA A 190 1.41 -4.20 -4.22
CA ALA A 190 1.43 -3.16 -3.20
C ALA A 190 0.53 -3.58 -2.02
N PHE A 191 0.86 -3.14 -0.83
CA PHE A 191 0.04 -3.26 0.36
C PHE A 191 -0.11 -1.89 1.01
N GLY A 192 -1.34 -1.52 1.33
CA GLY A 192 -1.64 -0.27 2.02
C GLY A 192 -2.77 -0.42 3.02
N GLY A 193 -3.05 0.62 3.77
CA GLY A 193 -4.18 0.62 4.65
C GLY A 193 -4.29 1.86 5.52
N PHE A 194 -5.50 2.08 6.04
CA PHE A 194 -5.88 3.23 6.83
C PHE A 194 -5.87 2.91 8.33
N SER A 195 -5.34 3.81 9.17
CA SER A 195 -5.40 3.68 10.63
C SER A 195 -4.78 2.36 11.13
N MET A 196 -5.55 1.44 11.68
CA MET A 196 -5.06 0.09 11.99
C MET A 196 -4.63 -0.69 10.73
N GLY A 197 -5.15 -0.36 9.56
CA GLY A 197 -4.63 -0.84 8.27
C GLY A 197 -3.24 -0.28 7.97
N ALA A 198 -2.92 0.95 8.35
CA ALA A 198 -1.56 1.48 8.26
C ALA A 198 -0.60 0.75 9.23
N LEU A 199 -1.06 0.47 10.45
CA LEU A 199 -0.34 -0.38 11.39
C LEU A 199 -0.04 -1.76 10.77
N THR A 200 -1.04 -2.38 10.13
CA THR A 200 -0.87 -3.62 9.37
C THR A 200 0.16 -3.45 8.26
N THR A 201 0.16 -2.31 7.55
CA THR A 201 1.10 -2.01 6.47
C THR A 201 2.55 -1.94 6.95
N TRP A 202 2.79 -1.31 8.09
CA TRP A 202 4.12 -1.28 8.70
C TRP A 202 4.60 -2.68 9.13
N TYR A 203 3.69 -3.51 9.66
CA TYR A 203 4.03 -4.91 9.97
C TYR A 203 4.28 -5.74 8.70
N GLN A 204 3.52 -5.48 7.62
CA GLN A 204 3.80 -6.11 6.32
C GLN A 204 5.17 -5.71 5.78
N LEU A 205 5.61 -4.47 5.92
CA LEU A 205 6.97 -4.07 5.57
C LEU A 205 8.00 -4.84 6.39
N ALA A 206 7.83 -4.91 7.72
CA ALA A 206 8.80 -5.54 8.60
C ALA A 206 8.91 -7.07 8.43
N TYR A 207 7.80 -7.76 8.17
CA TYR A 207 7.75 -9.23 8.10
C TYR A 207 7.57 -9.79 6.69
N GLY A 208 7.00 -9.01 5.76
CA GLY A 208 6.50 -9.48 4.47
C GLY A 208 7.19 -8.86 3.26
N VAL A 209 8.36 -8.23 3.42
CA VAL A 209 9.09 -7.58 2.31
C VAL A 209 9.48 -8.54 1.18
N ASN A 210 9.53 -9.84 1.44
CA ASN A 210 9.72 -10.89 0.44
C ASN A 210 8.47 -11.20 -0.41
N ALA A 211 7.28 -10.73 0.01
CA ALA A 211 6.03 -10.97 -0.70
C ALA A 211 5.46 -9.71 -1.36
N VAL A 212 5.81 -8.53 -0.85
CA VAL A 212 5.30 -7.22 -1.31
C VAL A 212 6.46 -6.25 -1.46
N ARG A 213 6.48 -5.46 -2.53
CA ARG A 213 7.52 -4.45 -2.76
C ARG A 213 7.11 -3.05 -2.33
N THR A 214 5.85 -2.67 -2.51
CA THR A 214 5.38 -1.29 -2.31
C THR A 214 4.39 -1.20 -1.17
N TYR A 215 4.57 -0.22 -0.29
CA TYR A 215 3.80 -0.04 0.93
C TYR A 215 3.18 1.35 0.98
N ILE A 216 1.91 1.44 1.38
CA ILE A 216 1.14 2.69 1.42
C ILE A 216 0.48 2.83 2.80
N PRO A 217 1.24 3.12 3.87
CA PRO A 217 0.65 3.40 5.18
C PRO A 217 -0.09 4.74 5.15
N LEU A 218 -1.37 4.74 5.53
CA LEU A 218 -2.27 5.89 5.47
C LEU A 218 -2.79 6.19 6.88
N SER A 219 -2.41 7.35 7.42
CA SER A 219 -2.89 7.84 8.72
C SER A 219 -2.71 6.84 9.87
N GLY A 220 -1.48 6.35 10.08
CA GLY A 220 -1.16 5.42 11.16
C GLY A 220 0.33 5.15 11.30
N ASP A 221 0.82 5.13 12.54
CA ASP A 221 2.17 4.71 12.91
C ASP A 221 2.21 3.21 13.26
N ILE A 222 3.40 2.67 13.41
CA ILE A 222 3.57 1.31 13.94
C ILE A 222 3.49 1.33 15.47
N TRP A 223 2.92 0.26 16.04
CA TRP A 223 2.87 0.07 17.49
C TRP A 223 3.75 -1.10 17.89
N VAL A 224 4.97 -0.79 18.28
CA VAL A 224 5.89 -1.76 18.88
C VAL A 224 5.71 -1.73 20.40
N TYR A 225 5.66 -2.90 21.01
CA TYR A 225 5.51 -3.05 22.48
C TYR A 225 6.72 -3.78 23.05
N ASP A 226 7.14 -3.40 24.26
CA ASP A 226 8.12 -4.13 25.03
C ASP A 226 7.50 -5.38 25.71
N ALA A 227 8.31 -6.12 26.42
CA ALA A 227 7.90 -7.33 27.13
C ALA A 227 6.87 -7.04 28.24
N GLN A 228 6.75 -5.82 28.70
CA GLN A 228 5.78 -5.37 29.70
C GLN A 228 4.49 -4.83 29.09
N GLY A 229 4.37 -4.84 27.75
CA GLY A 229 3.19 -4.36 27.03
C GLY A 229 3.12 -2.83 26.88
N LYS A 230 4.22 -2.11 27.13
CA LYS A 230 4.29 -0.66 26.93
C LYS A 230 4.63 -0.33 25.50
N LYS A 231 3.79 0.51 24.86
CA LYS A 231 4.07 1.04 23.50
C LYS A 231 5.39 1.83 23.51
N GLN A 232 6.25 1.52 22.55
CA GLN A 232 7.54 2.16 22.37
C GLN A 232 7.42 3.49 21.62
N ASP A 233 8.43 4.34 21.75
CA ASP A 233 8.52 5.60 21.02
C ASP A 233 8.87 5.40 19.54
N ALA A 234 8.86 6.50 18.79
CA ALA A 234 9.09 6.49 17.35
C ALA A 234 10.50 6.01 16.99
N ARG A 235 11.51 6.35 17.79
CA ARG A 235 12.90 5.95 17.55
C ARG A 235 13.06 4.45 17.73
N THR A 236 12.62 3.92 18.86
CA THR A 236 12.65 2.48 19.15
C THR A 236 11.85 1.68 18.13
N SER A 237 10.70 2.22 17.68
CA SER A 237 9.88 1.61 16.64
C SER A 237 10.59 1.57 15.28
N ALA A 238 11.29 2.65 14.91
CA ALA A 238 12.08 2.71 13.68
C ALA A 238 13.30 1.76 13.74
N GLU A 239 13.98 1.69 14.87
CA GLU A 239 15.08 0.74 15.11
C GLU A 239 14.59 -0.70 14.95
N TRP A 240 13.42 -1.01 15.50
CA TRP A 240 12.83 -2.34 15.37
C TRP A 240 12.51 -2.68 13.90
N ILE A 241 11.89 -1.76 13.13
CA ILE A 241 11.62 -1.97 11.69
C ILE A 241 12.94 -2.21 10.94
N ASN A 242 13.94 -1.36 11.17
CA ASN A 242 15.26 -1.48 10.54
C ASN A 242 15.87 -2.86 10.80
N GLY A 243 15.92 -3.28 12.07
CA GLY A 243 16.48 -4.57 12.45
C GLY A 243 15.71 -5.80 11.92
N MET A 244 14.43 -5.63 11.60
CA MET A 244 13.64 -6.67 10.91
C MET A 244 14.01 -6.75 9.43
N LEU A 245 14.11 -5.60 8.76
CA LEU A 245 14.40 -5.51 7.33
C LEU A 245 15.84 -5.95 6.99
N GLU A 246 16.82 -5.61 7.81
CA GLU A 246 18.23 -6.01 7.60
C GLU A 246 18.43 -7.53 7.46
N LYS A 247 17.51 -8.31 8.01
CA LYS A 247 17.53 -9.79 7.91
C LYS A 247 17.03 -10.31 6.55
N SER A 248 16.44 -9.45 5.73
CA SER A 248 15.85 -9.83 4.45
C SER A 248 16.82 -9.61 3.29
N PRO A 249 16.86 -10.51 2.27
CA PRO A 249 17.58 -10.25 1.03
C PRO A 249 16.99 -9.07 0.23
N PHE A 250 15.80 -8.59 0.58
CA PHE A 250 15.11 -7.46 -0.05
C PHE A 250 15.21 -6.17 0.77
N ALA A 251 16.13 -6.10 1.74
CA ALA A 251 16.30 -4.97 2.63
C ALA A 251 16.46 -3.60 1.91
N HIS A 252 17.01 -3.59 0.70
CA HIS A 252 17.25 -2.38 -0.09
C HIS A 252 16.30 -2.24 -1.30
N ASP A 253 15.35 -3.15 -1.48
CA ASP A 253 14.44 -3.18 -2.62
C ASP A 253 12.97 -3.15 -2.18
N PHE A 254 12.55 -2.02 -1.65
CA PHE A 254 11.16 -1.71 -1.32
C PHE A 254 10.88 -0.21 -1.50
N GLN A 255 9.61 0.16 -1.50
CA GLN A 255 9.15 1.55 -1.54
C GLN A 255 8.04 1.77 -0.52
N VAL A 256 8.05 2.92 0.15
CA VAL A 256 7.02 3.34 1.11
C VAL A 256 6.49 4.71 0.71
N TYR A 257 5.17 4.83 0.60
CA TYR A 257 4.44 6.07 0.33
C TYR A 257 3.49 6.37 1.48
N GLY A 258 3.96 7.12 2.46
CA GLY A 258 3.20 7.45 3.67
C GLY A 258 2.41 8.74 3.53
N TYR A 259 1.15 8.75 3.96
CA TYR A 259 0.29 9.93 3.96
C TYR A 259 -0.49 10.06 5.25
N THR A 260 -0.70 11.30 5.68
CA THR A 260 -1.56 11.64 6.83
C THR A 260 -2.02 13.10 6.74
N GLY A 261 -2.70 13.60 7.76
CA GLY A 261 -3.13 15.00 7.84
C GLY A 261 -2.55 15.74 9.05
N THR A 262 -2.52 17.09 8.97
CA THR A 262 -2.02 17.91 10.08
C THR A 262 -2.97 17.96 11.27
N LYS A 263 -4.27 17.67 11.05
CA LYS A 263 -5.30 17.53 12.11
C LYS A 263 -5.65 16.05 12.38
N ASP A 264 -4.93 15.11 11.77
CA ASP A 264 -5.12 13.69 11.99
C ASP A 264 -4.53 13.28 13.34
N ILE A 265 -5.26 12.44 14.09
CA ILE A 265 -4.78 11.90 15.38
C ILE A 265 -3.47 11.09 15.23
N ALA A 266 -3.26 10.48 14.06
CA ALA A 266 -2.05 9.75 13.72
C ALA A 266 -0.97 10.63 13.06
N GLY A 267 -1.25 11.90 12.78
CA GLY A 267 -0.36 12.79 12.03
C GLY A 267 1.03 12.91 12.62
N ASN A 268 1.12 13.42 13.84
CA ASN A 268 2.40 13.57 14.53
C ASN A 268 3.07 12.25 14.88
N PRO A 269 2.38 11.20 15.38
CA PRO A 269 2.99 9.89 15.61
C PRO A 269 3.61 9.29 14.35
N MET A 270 2.89 9.31 13.22
CA MET A 270 3.38 8.78 11.94
C MET A 270 4.59 9.58 11.44
N LYS A 271 4.51 10.92 11.49
CA LYS A 271 5.63 11.80 11.12
C LYS A 271 6.89 11.46 11.92
N ALA A 272 6.77 11.30 13.24
CA ALA A 272 7.91 10.99 14.10
C ALA A 272 8.57 9.65 13.72
N VAL A 273 7.78 8.62 13.41
CA VAL A 273 8.32 7.32 12.96
C VAL A 273 9.04 7.45 11.61
N VAL A 274 8.45 8.16 10.64
CA VAL A 274 9.06 8.36 9.32
C VAL A 274 10.38 9.15 9.42
N GLU A 275 10.42 10.19 10.23
CA GLU A 275 11.64 10.98 10.47
C GLU A 275 12.73 10.15 11.17
N ALA A 276 12.34 9.27 12.09
CA ALA A 276 13.26 8.35 12.73
C ALA A 276 13.80 7.29 11.74
N LEU A 277 12.94 6.72 10.88
CA LEU A 277 13.35 5.80 9.81
C LEU A 277 14.36 6.43 8.86
N GLY A 278 14.19 7.71 8.53
CA GLY A 278 15.13 8.47 7.69
C GLY A 278 16.56 8.58 8.24
N GLN A 279 16.81 8.21 9.51
CA GLN A 279 18.14 8.14 10.09
C GLN A 279 18.86 6.81 9.79
N TYR A 280 18.18 5.81 9.24
CA TYR A 280 18.72 4.49 8.94
C TYR A 280 19.12 4.35 7.46
N ALA A 281 19.86 5.32 6.92
CA ALA A 281 20.45 5.19 5.59
C ALA A 281 21.58 4.13 5.59
N PRO A 282 21.78 3.36 4.51
CA PRO A 282 21.12 3.48 3.21
C PRO A 282 19.81 2.67 3.07
N LEU A 283 19.33 2.00 4.13
CA LEU A 283 18.14 1.16 4.07
C LEU A 283 16.90 2.01 3.80
N PHE A 284 16.73 3.11 4.54
CA PHE A 284 15.69 4.10 4.31
C PHE A 284 16.29 5.38 3.72
N ARG A 285 16.08 5.59 2.44
CA ARG A 285 16.47 6.82 1.74
C ARG A 285 15.30 7.78 1.77
N TYR A 286 15.37 8.75 2.68
CA TYR A 286 14.34 9.75 2.92
C TYR A 286 14.83 11.14 2.51
N ARG A 287 14.04 11.89 1.75
CA ARG A 287 14.40 13.22 1.24
C ARG A 287 15.69 13.22 0.40
N THR A 288 15.89 12.18 -0.38
CA THR A 288 17.01 12.04 -1.34
C THR A 288 16.46 11.82 -2.75
N PRO A 289 17.23 12.13 -3.83
CA PRO A 289 16.78 11.91 -5.21
C PRO A 289 16.40 10.45 -5.52
N ASP A 290 17.05 9.50 -4.87
CA ASP A 290 16.82 8.06 -4.98
C ASP A 290 15.95 7.50 -3.85
N ALA A 291 15.10 8.32 -3.25
CA ALA A 291 14.28 7.95 -2.09
C ALA A 291 13.47 6.67 -2.33
N ASN A 292 13.38 5.85 -1.29
CA ASN A 292 12.45 4.73 -1.18
C ASN A 292 11.43 4.91 -0.06
N LEU A 293 11.57 5.99 0.71
CA LEU A 293 10.63 6.40 1.76
C LEU A 293 10.12 7.81 1.41
N TYR A 294 8.83 7.91 1.10
CA TYR A 294 8.12 9.14 0.78
C TYR A 294 7.09 9.41 1.87
N PHE A 295 6.95 10.68 2.25
CA PHE A 295 5.97 11.06 3.25
C PHE A 295 5.40 12.45 2.97
N ALA A 296 4.08 12.59 3.04
CA ALA A 296 3.41 13.86 2.90
C ALA A 296 2.26 14.00 3.89
N MET A 297 1.99 15.24 4.32
CA MET A 297 0.87 15.59 5.19
C MET A 297 -0.07 16.57 4.48
N ARG A 298 -1.36 16.27 4.51
CA ARG A 298 -2.40 17.19 4.05
C ARG A 298 -2.66 18.28 5.10
N GLU A 299 -2.57 19.54 4.70
CA GLU A 299 -2.95 20.64 5.58
C GLU A 299 -4.44 20.55 5.93
N ASN A 300 -4.77 20.62 7.22
CA ASN A 300 -6.10 20.41 7.78
C ASN A 300 -6.73 19.04 7.49
N GLY A 301 -5.95 18.05 7.03
CA GLY A 301 -6.41 16.68 6.85
C GLY A 301 -6.73 16.05 8.20
N GLU A 302 -7.85 15.34 8.28
CA GLU A 302 -8.39 14.68 9.46
C GLU A 302 -8.33 13.15 9.29
N HIS A 303 -8.58 12.42 10.37
CA HIS A 303 -8.62 10.95 10.39
C HIS A 303 -9.92 10.42 9.76
N PHE A 304 -10.00 10.45 8.42
CA PHE A 304 -11.25 10.28 7.68
C PHE A 304 -11.03 9.67 6.29
N TYR A 305 -11.88 8.71 5.88
CA TYR A 305 -11.78 8.01 4.58
C TYR A 305 -11.78 8.92 3.35
N GLY A 306 -12.48 10.06 3.41
CA GLY A 306 -12.47 11.03 2.30
C GLY A 306 -11.06 11.53 2.00
N HIS A 307 -10.29 11.87 3.04
CA HIS A 307 -8.90 12.27 2.87
C HIS A 307 -8.01 11.10 2.43
N ILE A 308 -8.30 9.88 2.89
CA ILE A 308 -7.57 8.67 2.46
C ILE A 308 -7.74 8.44 0.96
N ASN A 309 -8.94 8.63 0.42
CA ASN A 309 -9.18 8.55 -1.02
C ASN A 309 -8.41 9.62 -1.81
N GLU A 310 -8.29 10.85 -1.26
CA GLU A 310 -7.44 11.88 -1.85
C GLU A 310 -5.95 11.46 -1.88
N TYR A 311 -5.47 10.83 -0.80
CA TYR A 311 -4.09 10.33 -0.75
C TYR A 311 -3.85 9.23 -1.79
N LEU A 312 -4.80 8.31 -1.93
CA LEU A 312 -4.72 7.25 -2.94
C LEU A 312 -4.82 7.80 -4.36
N TYR A 313 -5.68 8.82 -4.62
CA TYR A 313 -5.75 9.51 -5.90
C TYR A 313 -4.39 10.06 -6.36
N LEU A 314 -3.57 10.52 -5.42
CA LEU A 314 -2.22 11.03 -5.70
C LEU A 314 -1.16 9.94 -5.78
N ALA A 315 -1.23 8.93 -4.92
CA ALA A 315 -0.23 7.87 -4.84
C ALA A 315 -0.31 6.87 -6.00
N LEU A 316 -1.52 6.46 -6.37
CA LEU A 316 -1.71 5.36 -7.32
C LEU A 316 -1.14 5.62 -8.72
N PRO A 317 -1.25 6.83 -9.32
CA PRO A 317 -0.60 7.14 -10.59
C PRO A 317 0.94 7.09 -10.55
N ILE A 318 1.53 7.31 -9.39
CA ILE A 318 2.99 7.23 -9.19
C ILE A 318 3.43 5.78 -9.10
N ILE A 319 2.66 4.95 -8.39
CA ILE A 319 2.97 3.55 -8.13
C ILE A 319 2.65 2.68 -9.35
N PHE A 320 1.48 2.90 -9.95
CA PHE A 320 0.96 2.11 -11.07
C PHE A 320 0.92 2.94 -12.36
N LYS A 321 2.06 3.46 -12.77
CA LYS A 321 2.19 4.28 -14.00
C LYS A 321 1.60 3.57 -15.21
N PRO A 322 1.02 4.32 -16.17
CA PRO A 322 0.50 3.78 -17.43
C PRO A 322 1.53 2.98 -18.22
#